data_5ca8aeba4d56e2e4887249a15e33d419
#
_entry.id   5ca8aeba4d56e2e4887249a15e33d419
#
_cell.length_a   1.000
_cell.length_b   1.000
_cell.length_c   1.000
_cell.angle_alpha   90.00
_cell.angle_beta   90.00
_cell.angle_gamma   90.00
#
_symmetry.space_group_name_H-M   'P 1'
#
loop_
_entity.id
_entity.type
_entity.pdbx_description
1 polymer ?
#
loop_
_entity_poly.entity_id
_entity_poly.type
_entity_poly.pdbx_seq_one_letter_code
_entity_poly.pdbx_strand_id
1 'polypeptide(L)'
;MMADDEQSWRETLVEIALQQLMNDESIQSRTRQVFLRVVVNGEKPDDVAAAFGIERNAVDQIKSRMMPRLQKIVADLEKAGNI
;
A
#
# COMPACT_ATOMS: atom_id res chain seq x y z
N MET A 1 12.11 -1.19 -24.43
CA MET A 1 11.59 -2.52 -24.14
C MET A 1 12.07 -3.06 -22.81
N MET A 2 13.37 -3.03 -22.54
CA MET A 2 13.89 -3.51 -21.26
C MET A 2 13.41 -2.68 -20.08
N ALA A 3 13.30 -1.36 -20.28
CA ALA A 3 12.79 -0.47 -19.24
C ALA A 3 11.33 -0.78 -18.90
N ASP A 4 10.55 -1.16 -19.90
CA ASP A 4 9.15 -1.53 -19.70
C ASP A 4 9.01 -2.81 -18.90
N ASP A 5 9.88 -3.79 -19.17
CA ASP A 5 9.87 -5.07 -18.43
C ASP A 5 10.25 -4.86 -16.97
N GLU A 6 11.23 -4.01 -16.71
CA GLU A 6 11.64 -3.69 -15.35
C GLU A 6 10.52 -2.99 -14.59
N GLN A 7 9.85 -2.06 -15.24
CA GLN A 7 8.76 -1.32 -14.64
C GLN A 7 7.57 -2.25 -14.35
N SER A 8 7.25 -3.13 -15.29
CA SER A 8 6.18 -4.12 -15.09
C SER A 8 6.50 -5.06 -13.94
N TRP A 9 7.75 -5.46 -13.80
CA TRP A 9 8.20 -6.31 -12.72
C TRP A 9 7.96 -5.64 -11.37
N ARG A 10 8.34 -4.38 -11.23
CA ARG A 10 8.14 -3.63 -10.00
C ARG A 10 6.66 -3.42 -9.69
N GLU A 11 5.86 -3.12 -10.71
CA GLU A 11 4.42 -2.98 -10.54
C GLU A 11 3.80 -4.29 -10.04
N THR A 12 4.22 -5.41 -10.60
CA THR A 12 3.75 -6.73 -10.17
C THR A 12 4.12 -6.99 -8.71
N LEU A 13 5.35 -6.66 -8.31
CA LEU A 13 5.78 -6.82 -6.93
C LEU A 13 4.94 -6.00 -5.97
N VAL A 14 4.67 -4.75 -6.34
CA VAL A 14 3.85 -3.86 -5.52
C VAL A 14 2.44 -4.41 -5.40
N GLU A 15 1.86 -4.92 -6.49
CA GLU A 15 0.53 -5.51 -6.45
C GLU A 15 0.47 -6.72 -5.52
N ILE A 16 1.46 -7.61 -5.62
CA ILE A 16 1.53 -8.78 -4.74
C ILE A 16 1.68 -8.33 -3.28
N ALA A 17 2.55 -7.37 -3.04
CA ALA A 17 2.77 -6.84 -1.69
C ALA A 17 1.49 -6.20 -1.12
N LEU A 18 0.76 -5.45 -1.95
CA LEU A 18 -0.50 -4.85 -1.54
C LEU A 18 -1.53 -5.91 -1.19
N GLN A 19 -1.61 -6.99 -1.96
CA GLN A 19 -2.53 -8.08 -1.66
C GLN A 19 -2.19 -8.74 -0.33
N GLN A 20 -0.92 -8.96 -0.05
CA GLN A 20 -0.49 -9.51 1.22
C GLN A 20 -0.85 -8.59 2.37
N LEU A 21 -0.63 -7.29 2.20
CA LEU A 21 -0.94 -6.29 3.20
C LEU A 21 -2.45 -6.21 3.45
N MET A 22 -3.24 -6.25 2.38
CA MET A 22 -4.70 -6.19 2.48
C MET A 22 -5.30 -7.45 3.10
N ASN A 23 -4.60 -8.57 3.03
CA ASN A 23 -5.05 -9.83 3.62
C ASN A 23 -4.55 -10.03 5.05
N ASP A 24 -3.79 -9.10 5.58
CA ASP A 24 -3.25 -9.19 6.93
C ASP A 24 -4.34 -8.86 7.95
N GLU A 25 -4.88 -9.88 8.59
CA GLU A 25 -5.96 -9.74 9.57
C GLU A 25 -5.53 -9.07 10.86
N SER A 26 -4.23 -8.95 11.12
CA SER A 26 -3.73 -8.21 12.28
C SER A 26 -3.95 -6.72 12.13
N ILE A 27 -4.21 -6.23 10.91
CA ILE A 27 -4.49 -4.84 10.63
C ILE A 27 -6.00 -4.66 10.50
N GLN A 28 -6.55 -3.67 11.18
CA GLN A 28 -7.98 -3.39 11.11
C GLN A 28 -8.41 -3.14 9.66
N SER A 29 -9.59 -3.66 9.31
CA SER A 29 -10.13 -3.53 7.97
C SER A 29 -10.21 -2.07 7.53
N ARG A 30 -10.67 -1.18 8.41
CA ARG A 30 -10.77 0.25 8.12
C ARG A 30 -9.40 0.83 7.76
N THR A 31 -8.37 0.47 8.52
CA THR A 31 -7.01 0.94 8.28
C THR A 31 -6.52 0.53 6.90
N ARG A 32 -6.76 -0.74 6.53
CA ARG A 32 -6.38 -1.25 5.21
C ARG A 32 -7.10 -0.51 4.10
N GLN A 33 -8.40 -0.27 4.26
CA GLN A 33 -9.20 0.42 3.25
C GLN A 33 -8.78 1.87 3.07
N VAL A 34 -8.49 2.58 4.16
CA VAL A 34 -8.00 3.96 4.10
C VAL A 34 -6.69 4.01 3.32
N PHE A 35 -5.77 3.12 3.64
CA PHE A 35 -4.48 3.06 2.96
C PHE A 35 -4.66 2.78 1.46
N LEU A 36 -5.50 1.82 1.12
CA LEU A 36 -5.76 1.46 -0.27
C LEU A 36 -6.29 2.66 -1.06
N ARG A 37 -7.25 3.37 -0.52
CA ARG A 37 -7.87 4.49 -1.23
C ARG A 37 -6.91 5.64 -1.45
N VAL A 38 -6.08 5.95 -0.46
CA VAL A 38 -5.13 7.06 -0.56
C VAL A 38 -3.95 6.70 -1.45
N VAL A 39 -3.36 5.52 -1.24
CA VAL A 39 -2.11 5.16 -1.90
C VAL A 39 -2.34 4.54 -3.28
N VAL A 40 -3.30 3.63 -3.37
CA VAL A 40 -3.53 2.91 -4.64
C VAL A 40 -4.47 3.68 -5.55
N ASN A 41 -5.60 4.14 -5.02
CA ASN A 41 -6.60 4.85 -5.81
C ASN A 41 -6.26 6.33 -6.02
N GLY A 42 -5.30 6.85 -5.28
CA GLY A 42 -4.88 8.25 -5.42
C GLY A 42 -5.92 9.26 -4.95
N GLU A 43 -6.84 8.85 -4.08
CA GLU A 43 -7.84 9.76 -3.54
C GLU A 43 -7.21 10.74 -2.56
N LYS A 44 -7.79 11.92 -2.48
CA LYS A 44 -7.28 12.95 -1.57
C LYS A 44 -7.48 12.54 -0.12
N PRO A 45 -6.47 12.74 0.75
CA PRO A 45 -6.61 12.39 2.16
C PRO A 45 -7.82 13.03 2.83
N ASP A 46 -8.15 14.27 2.47
CA ASP A 46 -9.33 14.95 3.02
C ASP A 46 -10.62 14.24 2.65
N ASP A 47 -10.73 13.77 1.42
CA ASP A 47 -11.92 13.06 0.95
C ASP A 47 -12.06 11.71 1.64
N VAL A 48 -10.97 11.01 1.82
CA VAL A 48 -10.96 9.72 2.51
C VAL A 48 -11.30 9.91 3.99
N ALA A 49 -10.74 10.92 4.62
CA ALA A 49 -11.06 11.24 6.02
C ALA A 49 -12.56 11.48 6.18
N ALA A 50 -13.15 12.27 5.30
CA ALA A 50 -14.58 12.56 5.35
C ALA A 50 -15.42 11.30 5.15
N ALA A 51 -15.01 10.44 4.21
CA ALA A 51 -15.73 9.21 3.90
C ALA A 51 -15.75 8.23 5.07
N PHE A 52 -14.68 8.21 5.86
CA PHE A 52 -14.55 7.30 7.00
C PHE A 52 -14.90 7.95 8.34
N GLY A 53 -15.23 9.24 8.35
CA GLY A 53 -15.56 9.95 9.58
C GLY A 53 -14.37 10.09 10.53
N ILE A 54 -13.17 10.21 10.00
CA ILE A 54 -11.95 10.39 10.77
C ILE A 54 -11.27 11.69 10.38
N GLU A 55 -10.30 12.12 11.18
CA GLU A 55 -9.55 13.33 10.88
C GLU A 55 -8.49 13.06 9.81
N ARG A 56 -8.14 14.10 9.06
CA ARG A 56 -7.08 13.98 8.06
C ARG A 56 -5.77 13.51 8.68
N ASN A 57 -5.46 14.00 9.88
CA ASN A 57 -4.25 13.57 10.58
C ASN A 57 -4.20 12.06 10.80
N ALA A 58 -5.36 11.46 11.07
CA ALA A 58 -5.46 10.00 11.22
C ALA A 58 -5.12 9.29 9.90
N VAL A 59 -5.56 9.85 8.78
CA VAL A 59 -5.23 9.30 7.44
C VAL A 59 -3.71 9.37 7.21
N ASP A 60 -3.10 10.51 7.53
CA ASP A 60 -1.66 10.68 7.37
C ASP A 60 -0.87 9.70 8.25
N GLN A 61 -1.33 9.46 9.47
CA GLN A 61 -0.71 8.49 10.37
C GLN A 61 -0.81 7.07 9.83
N ILE A 62 -1.96 6.71 9.30
CA ILE A 62 -2.16 5.39 8.68
C ILE A 62 -1.17 5.21 7.54
N LYS A 63 -1.06 6.19 6.66
CA LYS A 63 -0.13 6.15 5.55
C LYS A 63 1.31 5.97 6.05
N SER A 64 1.71 6.76 7.05
CA SER A 64 3.06 6.71 7.60
C SER A 64 3.39 5.37 8.24
N ARG A 65 2.40 4.70 8.84
CA ARG A 65 2.61 3.40 9.50
C ARG A 65 2.60 2.26 8.51
N MET A 66 1.75 2.36 7.48
CA MET A 66 1.57 1.27 6.52
C MET A 66 2.64 1.24 5.43
N MET A 67 3.16 2.40 5.04
CA MET A 67 4.16 2.46 3.97
C MET A 67 5.40 1.64 4.27
N PRO A 68 6.00 1.71 5.48
CA PRO A 68 7.17 0.87 5.78
C PRO A 68 6.87 -0.62 5.70
N ARG A 69 5.66 -1.03 6.09
CA ARG A 69 5.25 -2.44 5.97
C ARG A 69 5.19 -2.88 4.52
N LEU A 70 4.60 -2.04 3.67
CA LEU A 70 4.54 -2.33 2.25
C LEU A 70 5.94 -2.42 1.64
N GLN A 71 6.80 -1.47 1.97
CA GLN A 71 8.17 -1.44 1.47
C GLN A 71 8.95 -2.68 1.89
N LYS A 72 8.73 -3.14 3.11
CA LYS A 72 9.38 -4.36 3.59
C LYS A 72 8.93 -5.59 2.81
N ILE A 73 7.63 -5.70 2.55
CA ILE A 73 7.09 -6.82 1.77
C ILE A 73 7.68 -6.80 0.36
N VAL A 74 7.74 -5.62 -0.27
CA VAL A 74 8.33 -5.48 -1.61
C VAL A 74 9.79 -5.90 -1.59
N ALA A 75 10.55 -5.44 -0.60
CA ALA A 75 11.96 -5.79 -0.47
C ALA A 75 12.16 -7.30 -0.31
N ASP A 76 11.32 -7.94 0.50
CA ASP A 76 11.39 -9.38 0.72
C ASP A 76 11.07 -10.14 -0.58
N LEU A 77 10.09 -9.66 -1.34
CA LEU A 77 9.74 -10.26 -2.62
C LEU A 77 10.84 -10.09 -3.65
N GLU A 78 11.49 -8.93 -3.67
CA GLU A 78 12.63 -8.70 -4.56
C GLU A 78 13.77 -9.65 -4.25
N LYS A 79 14.05 -9.88 -2.98
CA LYS A 79 15.06 -10.82 -2.55
C LYS A 79 14.74 -12.23 -3.03
N ALA A 80 13.50 -12.64 -2.87
CA ALA A 80 13.05 -13.97 -3.27
C ALA A 80 13.11 -14.15 -4.78
N GLY A 81 12.83 -13.09 -5.53
CA GLY A 81 12.82 -13.15 -6.99
C GLY A 81 14.20 -13.00 -7.62
N ASN A 82 15.21 -12.68 -6.85
CA ASN A 82 16.56 -12.38 -7.34
C ASN A 82 17.48 -13.60 -7.33
N ILE A 83 16.92 -14.74 -7.33
CA ILE A 83 17.69 -15.99 -7.30
C ILE A 83 18.06 -16.48 -8.72
#